data_8da36ce7d376f10c2635090ab3bd1368
#
_entry.id   8da36ce7d376f10c2635090ab3bd1368
#
_cell.length_a   1.000
_cell.length_b   1.000
_cell.length_c   1.000
_cell.angle_alpha   90.00
_cell.angle_beta   90.00
_cell.angle_gamma   90.00
#
_symmetry.space_group_name_H-M   'P 1'
#
loop_
_entity.id
_entity.type
_entity.pdbx_description
1 polymer ?
#
loop_
_entity_poly.entity_id
_entity_poly.type
_entity_poly.pdbx_seq_one_letter_code
_entity_poly.pdbx_strand_id
1 'polypeptide(L)'
;MILITGASGNVGREVVKQALAVGLKIRATFQSPAVAAKAPAGLEGVIMDYAKPETIRAALHGVEKIFLVAPPVRDLPALEANFVKEVRAAGRKHIVKLSALGGRESMFPSGHRDSEENIEASGLPYTFLRPNGFMQNLVNYNAGTIRSQNAFYGCQGNGAVSIIDIRDIAAAAVIVLAATGHEGKSYALTGGESLINEQIAEKISRVAGRKISYVDLPAAELKKGILSTGTSEWSADALIDLQRLYCEGKASLVTDDVERLTRHKPIAFDQFARDYAFAFQDEAKVAS
;
A
#
# COMPACT_ATOMS: atom_id res chain seq x y z
N MET A 1 5.97 -7.65 -21.73
CA MET A 1 4.88 -8.02 -20.79
C MET A 1 5.28 -7.64 -19.37
N ILE A 2 4.37 -7.02 -18.63
CA ILE A 2 4.55 -6.67 -17.21
C ILE A 2 3.68 -7.59 -16.35
N LEU A 3 4.24 -8.19 -15.30
CA LEU A 3 3.48 -8.94 -14.30
C LEU A 3 3.13 -8.02 -13.12
N ILE A 4 1.86 -8.00 -12.72
CA ILE A 4 1.40 -7.29 -11.52
C ILE A 4 0.93 -8.33 -10.52
N THR A 5 1.66 -8.49 -9.41
CA THR A 5 1.24 -9.35 -8.30
C THR A 5 0.33 -8.58 -7.35
N GLY A 6 -0.44 -9.30 -6.53
CA GLY A 6 -1.37 -8.67 -5.59
C GLY A 6 -2.45 -7.78 -6.25
N ALA A 7 -2.86 -8.11 -7.49
CA ALA A 7 -3.75 -7.28 -8.32
C ALA A 7 -5.16 -7.05 -7.73
N SER A 8 -5.60 -7.87 -6.78
CA SER A 8 -6.86 -7.70 -6.05
C SER A 8 -6.75 -6.79 -4.82
N GLY A 9 -5.54 -6.47 -4.37
CA GLY A 9 -5.28 -5.59 -3.24
C GLY A 9 -5.46 -4.10 -3.59
N ASN A 10 -5.43 -3.23 -2.58
CA ASN A 10 -5.67 -1.79 -2.74
C ASN A 10 -4.74 -1.14 -3.77
N VAL A 11 -3.43 -1.29 -3.59
CA VAL A 11 -2.43 -0.70 -4.51
C VAL A 11 -2.41 -1.45 -5.84
N GLY A 12 -2.37 -2.79 -5.82
CA GLY A 12 -2.28 -3.60 -7.05
C GLY A 12 -3.43 -3.35 -8.02
N ARG A 13 -4.66 -3.22 -7.51
CA ARG A 13 -5.84 -2.89 -8.32
C ARG A 13 -5.73 -1.51 -8.97
N GLU A 14 -5.23 -0.51 -8.25
CA GLU A 14 -5.04 0.84 -8.81
C GLU A 14 -3.90 0.84 -9.84
N VAL A 15 -2.81 0.09 -9.63
CA VAL A 15 -1.74 -0.09 -10.61
C VAL A 15 -2.26 -0.76 -11.88
N VAL A 16 -3.08 -1.82 -11.77
CA VAL A 16 -3.73 -2.46 -12.94
C VAL A 16 -4.56 -1.44 -13.71
N LYS A 17 -5.43 -0.69 -13.03
CA LYS A 17 -6.30 0.32 -13.63
C LYS A 17 -5.49 1.37 -14.41
N GLN A 18 -4.46 1.95 -13.78
CA GLN A 18 -3.64 2.99 -14.42
C GLN A 18 -2.75 2.43 -15.53
N ALA A 19 -2.19 1.24 -15.37
CA ALA A 19 -1.39 0.59 -16.40
C ALA A 19 -2.20 0.30 -17.68
N LEU A 20 -3.44 -0.17 -17.52
CA LEU A 20 -4.36 -0.38 -18.64
C LEU A 20 -4.74 0.95 -19.32
N ALA A 21 -4.97 2.01 -18.55
CA ALA A 21 -5.33 3.33 -19.05
C ALA A 21 -4.25 3.95 -19.96
N VAL A 22 -2.98 3.61 -19.73
CA VAL A 22 -1.85 4.05 -20.55
C VAL A 22 -1.42 3.00 -21.59
N GLY A 23 -2.20 1.95 -21.79
CA GLY A 23 -1.98 0.94 -22.84
C GLY A 23 -0.82 -0.04 -22.56
N LEU A 24 -0.38 -0.21 -21.32
CA LEU A 24 0.64 -1.20 -20.98
C LEU A 24 0.09 -2.61 -21.13
N LYS A 25 0.90 -3.50 -21.72
CA LYS A 25 0.57 -4.93 -21.79
C LYS A 25 0.91 -5.60 -20.46
N ILE A 26 -0.12 -5.94 -19.70
CA ILE A 26 0.01 -6.48 -18.34
C ILE A 26 -0.63 -7.86 -18.20
N ARG A 27 -0.07 -8.65 -17.29
CA ARG A 27 -0.65 -9.87 -16.71
C ARG A 27 -0.83 -9.62 -15.20
N ALA A 28 -1.96 -10.01 -14.64
CA ALA A 28 -2.27 -9.85 -13.22
C ALA A 28 -2.38 -11.19 -12.50
N THR A 29 -1.87 -11.28 -11.27
CA THR A 29 -2.01 -12.49 -10.46
C THR A 29 -3.13 -12.37 -9.44
N PHE A 30 -3.83 -13.49 -9.23
CA PHE A 30 -4.92 -13.64 -8.28
C PHE A 30 -4.72 -14.88 -7.42
N GLN A 31 -5.27 -14.89 -6.20
CA GLN A 31 -5.16 -16.02 -5.29
C GLN A 31 -6.12 -17.18 -5.64
N SER A 32 -7.23 -16.90 -6.32
CA SER A 32 -8.23 -17.90 -6.66
C SER A 32 -8.99 -17.53 -7.93
N PRO A 33 -9.59 -18.53 -8.62
CA PRO A 33 -10.45 -18.28 -9.78
C PRO A 33 -11.63 -17.36 -9.48
N ALA A 34 -12.22 -17.44 -8.29
CA ALA A 34 -13.34 -16.59 -7.90
C ALA A 34 -12.96 -15.10 -7.79
N VAL A 35 -11.71 -14.80 -7.38
CA VAL A 35 -11.19 -13.45 -7.37
C VAL A 35 -10.80 -13.00 -8.79
N ALA A 36 -10.18 -13.88 -9.58
CA ALA A 36 -9.81 -13.60 -10.97
C ALA A 36 -11.03 -13.30 -11.86
N ALA A 37 -12.17 -13.94 -11.60
CA ALA A 37 -13.42 -13.71 -12.33
C ALA A 37 -13.98 -12.27 -12.18
N LYS A 38 -13.51 -11.52 -11.17
CA LYS A 38 -13.86 -10.09 -10.94
C LYS A 38 -12.90 -9.12 -11.62
N ALA A 39 -11.90 -9.63 -12.35
CA ALA A 39 -10.93 -8.80 -13.05
C ALA A 39 -11.58 -8.04 -14.21
N PRO A 40 -11.03 -6.87 -14.60
CA PRO A 40 -11.48 -6.15 -15.79
C PRO A 40 -11.48 -7.04 -17.04
N ALA A 41 -12.46 -6.87 -17.91
CA ALA A 41 -12.53 -7.60 -19.18
C ALA A 41 -11.27 -7.33 -20.03
N GLY A 42 -10.71 -8.40 -20.64
CA GLY A 42 -9.51 -8.32 -21.45
C GLY A 42 -8.18 -8.32 -20.70
N LEU A 43 -8.21 -8.32 -19.35
CA LEU A 43 -7.00 -8.48 -18.55
C LEU A 43 -6.57 -9.97 -18.53
N GLU A 44 -5.31 -10.23 -18.86
CA GLU A 44 -4.74 -11.58 -18.71
C GLU A 44 -4.54 -11.89 -17.22
N GLY A 45 -5.44 -12.71 -16.66
CA GLY A 45 -5.41 -13.12 -15.26
C GLY A 45 -4.81 -14.51 -15.10
N VAL A 46 -3.90 -14.70 -14.12
CA VAL A 46 -3.34 -16.00 -13.75
C VAL A 46 -3.47 -16.24 -12.24
N ILE A 47 -3.65 -17.50 -11.87
CA ILE A 47 -3.66 -17.88 -10.46
C ILE A 47 -2.21 -18.10 -10.02
N MET A 48 -1.82 -17.44 -8.91
CA MET A 48 -0.47 -17.55 -8.35
C MET A 48 -0.52 -17.62 -6.83
N ASP A 49 0.25 -18.56 -6.30
CA ASP A 49 0.48 -18.75 -4.87
C ASP A 49 1.99 -18.68 -4.60
N TYR A 50 2.41 -17.77 -3.73
CA TYR A 50 3.82 -17.59 -3.36
C TYR A 50 4.47 -18.84 -2.75
N ALA A 51 3.67 -19.74 -2.16
CA ALA A 51 4.14 -21.00 -1.61
C ALA A 51 4.28 -22.12 -2.67
N LYS A 52 3.82 -21.88 -3.89
CA LYS A 52 3.77 -22.88 -4.98
C LYS A 52 4.63 -22.45 -6.16
N PRO A 53 5.91 -22.87 -6.24
CA PRO A 53 6.85 -22.44 -7.27
C PRO A 53 6.36 -22.66 -8.70
N GLU A 54 5.60 -23.72 -8.96
CA GLU A 54 5.05 -24.02 -10.29
C GLU A 54 4.07 -22.93 -10.76
N THR A 55 3.29 -22.34 -9.86
CA THR A 55 2.36 -21.24 -10.20
C THR A 55 3.10 -19.95 -10.48
N ILE A 56 4.21 -19.71 -9.77
CA ILE A 56 5.09 -18.57 -10.01
C ILE A 56 5.72 -18.68 -11.40
N ARG A 57 6.30 -19.85 -11.74
CA ARG A 57 6.90 -20.09 -13.06
C ARG A 57 5.91 -19.87 -14.20
N ALA A 58 4.67 -20.38 -14.04
CA ALA A 58 3.61 -20.15 -15.02
C ALA A 58 3.29 -18.66 -15.22
N ALA A 59 3.21 -17.89 -14.13
CA ALA A 59 2.95 -16.46 -14.18
C ALA A 59 4.08 -15.67 -14.87
N LEU A 60 5.34 -16.15 -14.79
CA LEU A 60 6.54 -15.46 -15.30
C LEU A 60 6.77 -15.64 -16.79
N HIS A 61 6.00 -16.50 -17.50
CA HIS A 61 6.22 -16.74 -18.92
C HIS A 61 6.01 -15.50 -19.77
N GLY A 62 7.05 -15.09 -20.54
CA GLY A 62 7.01 -13.89 -21.39
C GLY A 62 7.05 -12.55 -20.65
N VAL A 63 7.33 -12.54 -19.33
CA VAL A 63 7.42 -11.34 -18.50
C VAL A 63 8.82 -10.74 -18.55
N GLU A 64 8.90 -9.43 -18.60
CA GLU A 64 10.15 -8.63 -18.59
C GLU A 64 10.29 -7.79 -17.32
N LYS A 65 9.16 -7.21 -16.86
CA LYS A 65 9.11 -6.41 -15.64
C LYS A 65 8.02 -6.91 -14.69
N ILE A 66 8.21 -6.70 -13.41
CA ILE A 66 7.33 -7.21 -12.36
C ILE A 66 7.02 -6.07 -11.39
N PHE A 67 5.74 -5.85 -11.10
CA PHE A 67 5.33 -5.12 -9.91
C PHE A 67 5.06 -6.14 -8.80
N LEU A 68 5.93 -6.15 -7.78
CA LEU A 68 5.90 -7.11 -6.69
C LEU A 68 5.18 -6.55 -5.48
N VAL A 69 4.05 -7.15 -5.14
CA VAL A 69 3.27 -6.90 -3.93
C VAL A 69 2.90 -8.23 -3.31
N ALA A 70 3.38 -8.50 -2.11
CA ALA A 70 2.99 -9.66 -1.30
C ALA A 70 2.04 -9.24 -0.16
N PRO A 71 1.29 -10.20 0.43
CA PRO A 71 0.46 -9.91 1.60
C PRO A 71 1.29 -9.38 2.76
N PRO A 72 0.77 -8.40 3.55
CA PRO A 72 1.45 -7.87 4.72
C PRO A 72 1.31 -8.83 5.92
N VAL A 73 2.04 -9.93 5.88
CA VAL A 73 2.06 -10.99 6.88
C VAL A 73 3.46 -11.18 7.45
N ARG A 74 3.57 -11.88 8.58
CA ARG A 74 4.85 -12.17 9.25
C ARG A 74 5.89 -12.78 8.30
N ASP A 75 5.44 -13.68 7.44
CA ASP A 75 6.31 -14.44 6.54
C ASP A 75 6.55 -13.75 5.18
N LEU A 76 6.20 -12.45 5.06
CA LEU A 76 6.40 -11.68 3.83
C LEU A 76 7.81 -11.86 3.23
N PRO A 77 8.93 -11.78 4.01
CA PRO A 77 10.26 -11.95 3.42
C PRO A 77 10.47 -13.33 2.81
N ALA A 78 9.95 -14.39 3.43
CA ALA A 78 10.07 -15.75 2.93
C ALA A 78 9.23 -15.97 1.66
N LEU A 79 8.01 -15.43 1.62
CA LEU A 79 7.14 -15.49 0.43
C LEU A 79 7.79 -14.78 -0.77
N GLU A 80 8.34 -13.59 -0.55
CA GLU A 80 9.03 -12.85 -1.61
C GLU A 80 10.35 -13.50 -2.00
N ALA A 81 11.10 -14.12 -1.09
CA ALA A 81 12.31 -14.87 -1.40
C ALA A 81 12.02 -16.07 -2.33
N ASN A 82 10.93 -16.81 -2.08
CA ASN A 82 10.48 -17.87 -3.00
C ASN A 82 10.18 -17.31 -4.40
N PHE A 83 9.50 -16.19 -4.47
CA PHE A 83 9.20 -15.52 -5.75
C PHE A 83 10.49 -15.07 -6.47
N VAL A 84 11.40 -14.40 -5.78
CA VAL A 84 12.67 -13.92 -6.33
C VAL A 84 13.54 -15.07 -6.86
N LYS A 85 13.55 -16.22 -6.17
CA LYS A 85 14.23 -17.44 -6.64
C LYS A 85 13.73 -17.89 -8.02
N GLU A 86 12.42 -17.93 -8.21
CA GLU A 86 11.81 -18.33 -9.49
C GLU A 86 12.02 -17.25 -10.57
N VAL A 87 11.98 -15.96 -10.22
CA VAL A 87 12.31 -14.87 -11.15
C VAL A 87 13.75 -14.99 -11.64
N ARG A 88 14.70 -15.27 -10.75
CA ARG A 88 16.12 -15.46 -11.09
C ARG A 88 16.30 -16.64 -12.05
N ALA A 89 15.60 -17.77 -11.80
CA ALA A 89 15.65 -18.94 -12.69
C ALA A 89 15.03 -18.65 -14.06
N ALA A 90 14.03 -17.78 -14.15
CA ALA A 90 13.35 -17.38 -15.39
C ALA A 90 14.10 -16.30 -16.20
N GLY A 91 15.30 -15.87 -15.76
CA GLY A 91 16.15 -14.90 -16.43
C GLY A 91 16.09 -13.49 -15.81
N ARG A 92 16.85 -12.54 -16.40
CA ARG A 92 17.01 -11.18 -15.88
C ARG A 92 15.76 -10.33 -16.09
N LYS A 93 14.94 -10.17 -15.05
CA LYS A 93 13.70 -9.38 -15.04
C LYS A 93 13.81 -8.25 -14.02
N HIS A 94 13.27 -7.08 -14.34
CA HIS A 94 13.27 -5.94 -13.43
C HIS A 94 12.13 -6.06 -12.41
N ILE A 95 12.46 -6.06 -11.13
CA ILE A 95 11.51 -6.11 -10.02
C ILE A 95 11.27 -4.69 -9.48
N VAL A 96 10.06 -4.19 -9.64
CA VAL A 96 9.57 -2.97 -8.98
C VAL A 96 8.78 -3.40 -7.75
N LYS A 97 9.40 -3.29 -6.57
CA LYS A 97 8.78 -3.76 -5.32
C LYS A 97 8.02 -2.64 -4.64
N LEU A 98 6.77 -2.91 -4.27
CA LEU A 98 6.07 -2.13 -3.26
C LEU A 98 6.65 -2.49 -1.88
N SER A 99 7.42 -1.58 -1.33
CA SER A 99 8.06 -1.70 -0.03
C SER A 99 7.36 -0.80 0.99
N ALA A 100 8.05 -0.35 2.04
CA ALA A 100 7.55 0.59 3.03
C ALA A 100 8.62 1.61 3.41
N LEU A 101 8.20 2.83 3.75
CA LEU A 101 9.09 3.81 4.38
C LEU A 101 9.40 3.37 5.82
N GLY A 102 10.60 3.67 6.29
CA GLY A 102 11.10 3.27 7.60
C GLY A 102 12.24 2.27 7.51
N GLY A 103 12.82 1.95 8.66
CA GLY A 103 13.97 1.05 8.80
C GLY A 103 13.62 -0.24 9.55
N ARG A 104 14.60 -0.76 10.29
CA ARG A 104 14.47 -2.01 11.07
C ARG A 104 13.92 -1.80 12.48
N GLU A 105 13.61 -0.58 12.84
CA GLU A 105 13.12 -0.18 14.16
C GLU A 105 11.66 -0.55 14.42
N SER A 106 10.96 -1.07 13.42
CA SER A 106 9.58 -1.52 13.54
C SER A 106 9.34 -2.79 12.73
N MET A 107 8.41 -3.62 13.21
CA MET A 107 8.12 -4.95 12.66
C MET A 107 7.73 -4.91 11.18
N PHE A 108 6.87 -3.98 10.78
CA PHE A 108 6.38 -3.90 9.41
C PHE A 108 7.45 -3.43 8.40
N PRO A 109 8.11 -2.26 8.59
CA PRO A 109 9.22 -1.87 7.71
C PRO A 109 10.40 -2.84 7.72
N SER A 110 10.71 -3.49 8.87
CA SER A 110 11.80 -4.47 8.98
C SER A 110 11.60 -5.64 8.01
N GLY A 111 10.41 -6.22 7.94
CA GLY A 111 10.12 -7.29 6.97
C GLY A 111 10.30 -6.85 5.52
N HIS A 112 9.99 -5.60 5.20
CA HIS A 112 10.26 -5.04 3.88
C HIS A 112 11.75 -4.85 3.61
N ARG A 113 12.57 -4.47 4.64
CA ARG A 113 14.03 -4.37 4.50
C ARG A 113 14.66 -5.73 4.25
N ASP A 114 14.25 -6.79 4.97
CA ASP A 114 14.71 -8.16 4.73
C ASP A 114 14.43 -8.59 3.28
N SER A 115 13.27 -8.24 2.78
CA SER A 115 12.86 -8.54 1.41
C SER A 115 13.67 -7.76 0.36
N GLU A 116 13.96 -6.49 0.61
CA GLU A 116 14.81 -5.67 -0.26
C GLU A 116 16.22 -6.24 -0.35
N GLU A 117 16.83 -6.62 0.78
CA GLU A 117 18.16 -7.23 0.82
C GLU A 117 18.21 -8.56 0.03
N ASN A 118 17.15 -9.37 0.13
CA ASN A 118 17.02 -10.58 -0.69
C ASN A 118 17.01 -10.28 -2.19
N ILE A 119 16.28 -9.23 -2.59
CA ILE A 119 16.21 -8.82 -4.00
C ILE A 119 17.57 -8.30 -4.46
N GLU A 120 18.24 -7.46 -3.67
CA GLU A 120 19.58 -6.94 -3.96
C GLU A 120 20.60 -8.08 -4.11
N ALA A 121 20.62 -9.01 -3.17
CA ALA A 121 21.50 -10.18 -3.18
C ALA A 121 21.25 -11.12 -4.37
N SER A 122 20.06 -11.09 -4.97
CA SER A 122 19.74 -11.90 -6.15
C SER A 122 20.48 -11.45 -7.42
N GLY A 123 20.99 -10.21 -7.48
CA GLY A 123 21.62 -9.60 -8.65
C GLY A 123 20.63 -9.22 -9.76
N LEU A 124 19.33 -9.30 -9.52
CA LEU A 124 18.29 -8.85 -10.46
C LEU A 124 18.22 -7.32 -10.46
N PRO A 125 17.86 -6.69 -11.60
CA PRO A 125 17.52 -5.27 -11.60
C PRO A 125 16.29 -5.01 -10.71
N TYR A 126 16.36 -3.99 -9.86
CA TYR A 126 15.28 -3.67 -8.94
C TYR A 126 15.01 -2.18 -8.85
N THR A 127 13.80 -1.84 -8.41
CA THR A 127 13.41 -0.50 -7.93
C THR A 127 12.53 -0.67 -6.70
N PHE A 128 12.81 0.05 -5.62
CA PHE A 128 11.99 0.02 -4.42
C PHE A 128 11.13 1.26 -4.33
N LEU A 129 9.83 1.07 -4.28
CA LEU A 129 8.86 2.10 -3.95
C LEU A 129 8.54 1.98 -2.46
N ARG A 130 8.93 2.96 -1.68
CA ARG A 130 8.82 3.00 -0.23
C ARG A 130 7.75 4.01 0.20
N PRO A 131 6.47 3.67 0.14
CA PRO A 131 5.42 4.57 0.57
C PRO A 131 5.36 4.70 2.08
N ASN A 132 4.87 5.85 2.54
CA ASN A 132 4.39 6.06 3.90
C ASN A 132 2.95 5.52 4.07
N GLY A 133 2.34 5.70 5.23
CA GLY A 133 0.97 5.26 5.52
C GLY A 133 -0.04 5.73 4.47
N PHE A 134 -1.03 4.89 4.15
CA PHE A 134 -1.99 5.17 3.08
C PHE A 134 -3.21 5.95 3.59
N MET A 135 -3.62 6.99 2.87
CA MET A 135 -4.87 7.72 3.15
C MET A 135 -6.09 6.77 3.14
N GLN A 136 -6.09 5.77 2.25
CA GLN A 136 -7.17 4.79 2.12
C GLN A 136 -7.36 3.90 3.35
N ASN A 137 -6.39 3.85 4.27
CA ASN A 137 -6.56 3.15 5.54
C ASN A 137 -7.70 3.76 6.38
N LEU A 138 -7.93 5.07 6.27
CA LEU A 138 -9.09 5.73 6.91
C LEU A 138 -10.41 5.21 6.37
N VAL A 139 -10.51 4.97 5.08
CA VAL A 139 -11.70 4.40 4.45
C VAL A 139 -11.87 2.92 4.81
N ASN A 140 -10.79 2.16 4.73
CA ASN A 140 -10.84 0.70 4.88
C ASN A 140 -11.05 0.24 6.32
N TYR A 141 -10.51 0.98 7.31
CA TYR A 141 -10.48 0.54 8.70
C TYR A 141 -11.22 1.46 9.66
N ASN A 142 -11.41 2.74 9.32
CA ASN A 142 -11.98 3.72 10.23
C ASN A 142 -13.36 4.27 9.78
N ALA A 143 -13.77 4.06 8.53
CA ALA A 143 -15.05 4.60 8.04
C ALA A 143 -16.25 4.13 8.87
N GLY A 144 -16.24 2.89 9.37
CA GLY A 144 -17.29 2.34 10.23
C GLY A 144 -17.47 3.16 11.51
N THR A 145 -16.41 3.40 12.27
CA THR A 145 -16.44 4.17 13.52
C THR A 145 -16.66 5.66 13.26
N ILE A 146 -16.11 6.19 12.16
CA ILE A 146 -16.38 7.57 11.73
C ILE A 146 -17.87 7.78 11.49
N ARG A 147 -18.56 6.85 10.83
CA ARG A 147 -20.00 6.95 10.60
C ARG A 147 -20.84 6.73 11.86
N SER A 148 -20.55 5.69 12.63
CA SER A 148 -21.39 5.27 13.75
C SER A 148 -21.11 5.99 15.06
N GLN A 149 -19.87 6.51 15.25
CA GLN A 149 -19.42 7.08 16.52
C GLN A 149 -18.86 8.51 16.39
N ASN A 150 -18.81 9.06 15.17
CA ASN A 150 -18.18 10.34 14.87
C ASN A 150 -16.72 10.40 15.31
N ALA A 151 -16.01 9.26 15.31
CA ALA A 151 -14.64 9.15 15.79
C ALA A 151 -13.84 8.09 15.03
N PHE A 152 -12.53 8.26 15.05
CA PHE A 152 -11.59 7.20 14.74
C PHE A 152 -10.50 7.13 15.82
N TYR A 153 -9.86 5.97 15.93
CA TYR A 153 -9.05 5.61 17.08
C TYR A 153 -7.61 5.29 16.66
N GLY A 154 -6.65 5.67 17.52
CA GLY A 154 -5.24 5.35 17.37
C GLY A 154 -4.51 5.45 18.70
N CYS A 155 -3.18 5.26 18.67
CA CYS A 155 -2.31 5.43 19.85
C CYS A 155 -1.00 6.14 19.48
N GLN A 156 -1.06 7.06 18.51
CA GLN A 156 0.13 7.78 18.03
C GLN A 156 0.27 9.20 18.63
N GLY A 157 -0.64 9.60 19.55
CA GLY A 157 -0.63 10.93 20.13
C GLY A 157 -0.61 12.01 19.05
N ASN A 158 0.29 12.99 19.21
CA ASN A 158 0.51 14.08 18.24
C ASN A 158 1.55 13.73 17.15
N GLY A 159 1.81 12.45 16.91
CA GLY A 159 2.73 12.02 15.87
C GLY A 159 2.19 12.35 14.48
N ALA A 160 2.93 13.21 13.75
CA ALA A 160 2.56 13.59 12.39
C ALA A 160 3.04 12.55 11.37
N VAL A 161 2.23 12.28 10.35
CA VAL A 161 2.52 11.32 9.28
C VAL A 161 2.26 11.96 7.92
N SER A 162 3.19 11.82 6.99
CA SER A 162 3.01 12.24 5.60
C SER A 162 2.29 11.15 4.80
N ILE A 163 1.03 10.89 5.17
CA ILE A 163 0.20 9.86 4.53
C ILE A 163 -0.02 10.16 3.05
N ILE A 164 0.01 9.10 2.23
CA ILE A 164 -0.04 9.19 0.76
C ILE A 164 -1.30 8.53 0.20
N ASP A 165 -1.84 9.08 -0.88
CA ASP A 165 -2.91 8.45 -1.65
C ASP A 165 -2.35 7.29 -2.49
N ILE A 166 -3.02 6.13 -2.49
CA ILE A 166 -2.59 4.96 -3.29
C ILE A 166 -2.57 5.26 -4.80
N ARG A 167 -3.32 6.25 -5.27
CA ARG A 167 -3.31 6.69 -6.67
C ARG A 167 -1.96 7.26 -7.09
N ASP A 168 -1.27 7.97 -6.18
CA ASP A 168 0.09 8.49 -6.40
C ASP A 168 1.14 7.36 -6.38
N ILE A 169 0.95 6.37 -5.50
CA ILE A 169 1.80 5.18 -5.48
C ILE A 169 1.68 4.42 -6.81
N ALA A 170 0.44 4.25 -7.28
CA ALA A 170 0.19 3.57 -8.56
C ALA A 170 0.74 4.34 -9.75
N ALA A 171 0.61 5.67 -9.77
CA ALA A 171 1.19 6.51 -10.81
C ALA A 171 2.71 6.38 -10.86
N ALA A 172 3.39 6.45 -9.71
CA ALA A 172 4.83 6.23 -9.61
C ALA A 172 5.23 4.83 -10.10
N ALA A 173 4.48 3.79 -9.70
CA ALA A 173 4.73 2.41 -10.13
C ALA A 173 4.59 2.26 -11.65
N VAL A 174 3.54 2.80 -12.25
CA VAL A 174 3.30 2.73 -13.70
C VAL A 174 4.41 3.42 -14.49
N ILE A 175 4.89 4.58 -14.04
CA ILE A 175 6.01 5.28 -14.68
C ILE A 175 7.29 4.45 -14.62
N VAL A 176 7.64 3.90 -13.47
CA VAL A 176 8.83 3.06 -13.30
C VAL A 176 8.73 1.78 -14.14
N LEU A 177 7.54 1.19 -14.24
CA LEU A 177 7.31 0.01 -15.08
C LEU A 177 7.37 0.33 -16.59
N ALA A 178 6.91 1.50 -17.01
CA ALA A 178 6.90 1.90 -18.41
C ALA A 178 8.29 2.33 -18.92
N ALA A 179 9.11 2.94 -18.08
CA ALA A 179 10.39 3.52 -18.46
C ALA A 179 11.59 2.62 -18.10
N THR A 180 12.78 3.04 -18.51
CA THR A 180 14.10 2.51 -18.12
C THR A 180 14.85 3.52 -17.27
N GLY A 181 15.99 3.12 -16.65
CA GLY A 181 16.82 4.04 -15.87
C GLY A 181 16.37 4.21 -14.42
N HIS A 182 15.49 3.33 -13.95
CA HIS A 182 15.06 3.25 -12.55
C HIS A 182 15.73 2.11 -11.78
N GLU A 183 16.52 1.30 -12.45
CA GLU A 183 17.20 0.16 -11.87
C GLU A 183 18.20 0.60 -10.78
N GLY A 184 18.22 -0.12 -9.65
CA GLY A 184 19.06 0.19 -8.48
C GLY A 184 18.59 1.41 -7.68
N LYS A 185 17.41 1.96 -7.94
CA LYS A 185 16.88 3.14 -7.25
C LYS A 185 15.83 2.78 -6.21
N SER A 186 15.73 3.65 -5.19
CA SER A 186 14.67 3.63 -4.19
C SER A 186 13.99 5.01 -4.16
N TYR A 187 12.67 5.02 -4.04
CA TYR A 187 11.86 6.23 -3.99
C TYR A 187 11.04 6.25 -2.71
N ALA A 188 11.18 7.29 -1.91
CA ALA A 188 10.39 7.52 -0.71
C ALA A 188 9.09 8.25 -1.08
N LEU A 189 8.00 7.52 -1.17
CA LEU A 189 6.72 8.06 -1.63
C LEU A 189 5.90 8.57 -0.44
N THR A 190 5.72 9.87 -0.35
CA THR A 190 4.97 10.53 0.73
C THR A 190 3.85 11.40 0.16
N GLY A 191 2.85 11.71 0.99
CA GLY A 191 1.97 12.83 0.72
C GLY A 191 2.72 14.16 0.72
N GLY A 192 2.08 15.22 0.22
CA GLY A 192 2.66 16.56 0.15
C GLY A 192 2.68 17.33 1.46
N GLU A 193 2.08 16.79 2.51
CA GLU A 193 1.97 17.40 3.85
C GLU A 193 2.09 16.32 4.93
N SER A 194 2.60 16.70 6.10
CA SER A 194 2.64 15.85 7.28
C SER A 194 1.56 16.29 8.25
N LEU A 195 0.65 15.38 8.62
CA LEU A 195 -0.56 15.68 9.39
C LEU A 195 -0.60 14.88 10.69
N ILE A 196 -1.03 15.52 11.78
CA ILE A 196 -1.47 14.83 13.00
C ILE A 196 -2.93 14.37 12.84
N ASN A 197 -3.37 13.43 13.64
CA ASN A 197 -4.72 12.88 13.51
C ASN A 197 -5.84 13.89 13.80
N GLU A 198 -5.62 14.89 14.67
CA GLU A 198 -6.55 15.98 14.89
C GLU A 198 -6.81 16.79 13.62
N GLN A 199 -5.76 17.11 12.85
CA GLN A 199 -5.88 17.80 11.56
C GLN A 199 -6.62 16.94 10.53
N ILE A 200 -6.36 15.63 10.53
CA ILE A 200 -7.10 14.66 9.71
C ILE A 200 -8.58 14.66 10.09
N ALA A 201 -8.89 14.61 11.38
CA ALA A 201 -10.26 14.66 11.89
C ALA A 201 -11.00 15.96 11.48
N GLU A 202 -10.32 17.11 11.55
CA GLU A 202 -10.88 18.38 11.08
C GLU A 202 -11.17 18.37 9.58
N LYS A 203 -10.25 17.86 8.76
CA LYS A 203 -10.42 17.76 7.31
C LYS A 203 -11.58 16.82 6.95
N ILE A 204 -11.71 15.67 7.63
CA ILE A 204 -12.85 14.75 7.46
C ILE A 204 -14.16 15.41 7.92
N SER A 205 -14.17 16.15 9.03
CA SER A 205 -15.34 16.84 9.56
C SER A 205 -15.96 17.78 8.53
N ARG A 206 -15.13 18.48 7.75
CA ARG A 206 -15.62 19.40 6.69
C ARG A 206 -16.42 18.67 5.62
N VAL A 207 -15.97 17.50 5.17
CA VAL A 207 -16.66 16.73 4.11
C VAL A 207 -17.82 15.89 4.67
N ALA A 208 -17.74 15.47 5.94
CA ALA A 208 -18.81 14.75 6.63
C ALA A 208 -19.98 15.67 7.01
N GLY A 209 -19.75 17.00 7.10
CA GLY A 209 -20.76 17.97 7.53
C GLY A 209 -21.12 17.85 9.01
N ARG A 210 -20.26 17.24 9.82
CA ARG A 210 -20.39 17.08 11.27
C ARG A 210 -19.02 16.91 11.92
N LYS A 211 -18.94 17.15 13.23
CA LYS A 211 -17.67 17.02 13.96
C LYS A 211 -17.25 15.55 14.05
N ILE A 212 -16.07 15.25 13.52
CA ILE A 212 -15.37 13.98 13.70
C ILE A 212 -14.20 14.25 14.64
N SER A 213 -13.91 13.30 15.53
CA SER A 213 -12.85 13.43 16.52
C SER A 213 -11.85 12.28 16.37
N TYR A 214 -10.58 12.58 16.59
CA TYR A 214 -9.57 11.56 16.88
C TYR A 214 -9.60 11.24 18.38
N VAL A 215 -9.52 9.97 18.72
CA VAL A 215 -9.44 9.50 20.10
C VAL A 215 -8.14 8.72 20.27
N ASP A 216 -7.22 9.30 21.00
CA ASP A 216 -5.95 8.65 21.34
C ASP A 216 -6.20 7.66 22.49
N LEU A 217 -5.91 6.39 22.26
CA LEU A 217 -6.11 5.30 23.22
C LEU A 217 -4.79 4.77 23.75
N PRO A 218 -4.75 4.23 24.97
CA PRO A 218 -3.65 3.38 25.39
C PRO A 218 -3.44 2.24 24.38
N ALA A 219 -2.18 1.93 24.05
CA ALA A 219 -1.82 0.92 23.03
C ALA A 219 -2.50 -0.45 23.30
N ALA A 220 -2.61 -0.86 24.56
CA ALA A 220 -3.26 -2.12 24.96
C ALA A 220 -4.77 -2.13 24.65
N GLU A 221 -5.45 -1.00 24.81
CA GLU A 221 -6.88 -0.85 24.52
C GLU A 221 -7.10 -0.88 23.00
N LEU A 222 -6.29 -0.13 22.25
CA LEU A 222 -6.34 -0.15 20.80
C LEU A 222 -6.09 -1.57 20.25
N LYS A 223 -5.05 -2.26 20.74
CA LYS A 223 -4.76 -3.66 20.36
C LYS A 223 -5.97 -4.57 20.60
N LYS A 224 -6.61 -4.46 21.77
CA LYS A 224 -7.82 -5.24 22.10
C LYS A 224 -8.95 -4.97 21.09
N GLY A 225 -9.17 -3.70 20.73
CA GLY A 225 -10.14 -3.32 19.70
C GLY A 225 -9.82 -3.93 18.34
N ILE A 226 -8.56 -3.86 17.90
CA ILE A 226 -8.11 -4.45 16.62
C ILE A 226 -8.34 -5.97 16.62
N LEU A 227 -7.97 -6.67 17.69
CA LEU A 227 -8.16 -8.12 17.79
C LEU A 227 -9.64 -8.52 17.74
N SER A 228 -10.55 -7.70 18.27
CA SER A 228 -12.00 -7.98 18.22
C SER A 228 -12.57 -7.97 16.81
N THR A 229 -11.89 -7.40 15.84
CA THR A 229 -12.27 -7.45 14.40
C THR A 229 -11.86 -8.74 13.69
N GLY A 230 -11.21 -9.68 14.39
CA GLY A 230 -10.67 -10.91 13.79
C GLY A 230 -9.28 -10.75 13.17
N THR A 231 -8.63 -9.60 13.36
CA THR A 231 -7.24 -9.36 12.94
C THR A 231 -6.30 -10.29 13.72
N SER A 232 -5.28 -10.84 13.05
CA SER A 232 -4.28 -11.71 13.68
C SER A 232 -3.47 -10.96 14.74
N GLU A 233 -2.98 -11.70 15.75
CA GLU A 233 -2.17 -11.09 16.81
C GLU A 233 -0.92 -10.40 16.27
N TRP A 234 -0.21 -11.05 15.35
CA TRP A 234 0.96 -10.45 14.70
C TRP A 234 0.59 -9.12 13.96
N SER A 235 -0.52 -9.10 13.23
CA SER A 235 -0.94 -7.88 12.52
C SER A 235 -1.34 -6.77 13.48
N ALA A 236 -1.99 -7.11 14.59
CA ALA A 236 -2.33 -6.15 15.64
C ALA A 236 -1.05 -5.57 16.28
N ASP A 237 -0.07 -6.42 16.62
CA ASP A 237 1.22 -5.98 17.17
C ASP A 237 1.98 -5.10 16.19
N ALA A 238 2.03 -5.48 14.91
CA ALA A 238 2.70 -4.70 13.88
C ALA A 238 2.05 -3.31 13.67
N LEU A 239 0.70 -3.21 13.77
CA LEU A 239 0.00 -1.94 13.70
C LEU A 239 0.29 -1.05 14.91
N ILE A 240 0.30 -1.61 16.13
CA ILE A 240 0.63 -0.86 17.34
C ILE A 240 2.08 -0.38 17.29
N ASP A 241 3.00 -1.23 16.88
CA ASP A 241 4.41 -0.89 16.75
C ASP A 241 4.66 0.19 15.67
N LEU A 242 3.90 0.16 14.58
CA LEU A 242 3.94 1.20 13.56
C LEU A 242 3.45 2.56 14.11
N GLN A 243 2.37 2.57 14.92
CA GLN A 243 1.89 3.80 15.54
C GLN A 243 2.87 4.34 16.59
N ARG A 244 3.66 3.49 17.26
CA ARG A 244 4.77 3.92 18.11
C ARG A 244 5.81 4.73 17.30
N LEU A 245 6.18 4.25 16.10
CA LEU A 245 7.06 5.04 15.20
C LEU A 245 6.47 6.39 14.83
N TYR A 246 5.17 6.45 14.62
CA TYR A 246 4.48 7.69 14.31
C TYR A 246 4.55 8.66 15.49
N CYS A 247 4.28 8.16 16.72
CA CYS A 247 4.41 8.91 17.96
C CYS A 247 5.83 9.49 18.15
N GLU A 248 6.86 8.72 17.76
CA GLU A 248 8.27 9.15 17.80
C GLU A 248 8.65 10.14 16.68
N GLY A 249 7.71 10.57 15.84
CA GLY A 249 7.92 11.52 14.74
C GLY A 249 8.68 10.96 13.53
N LYS A 250 8.89 9.64 13.45
CA LYS A 250 9.70 8.98 12.40
C LYS A 250 8.99 8.84 11.05
N ALA A 251 7.74 9.28 10.95
CA ALA A 251 6.95 9.20 9.73
C ALA A 251 6.55 10.59 9.18
N SER A 252 7.12 11.66 9.70
CA SER A 252 6.77 13.04 9.32
C SER A 252 7.51 13.55 8.08
N LEU A 253 8.50 12.81 7.58
CA LEU A 253 9.28 13.20 6.40
C LEU A 253 8.37 13.40 5.18
N VAL A 254 8.50 14.55 4.51
CA VAL A 254 7.89 14.83 3.21
C VAL A 254 8.99 14.86 2.16
N THR A 255 8.79 14.14 1.05
CA THR A 255 9.74 14.07 -0.07
C THR A 255 9.11 14.60 -1.36
N ASP A 256 9.95 14.88 -2.35
CA ASP A 256 9.53 15.28 -3.70
C ASP A 256 9.49 14.14 -4.71
N ASP A 257 9.73 12.90 -4.28
CA ASP A 257 9.86 11.75 -5.19
C ASP A 257 8.59 11.49 -6.01
N VAL A 258 7.39 11.69 -5.45
CA VAL A 258 6.14 11.59 -6.21
C VAL A 258 6.13 12.63 -7.33
N GLU A 259 6.40 13.90 -7.02
CA GLU A 259 6.39 14.99 -8.01
C GLU A 259 7.50 14.80 -9.07
N ARG A 260 8.69 14.36 -8.65
CA ARG A 260 9.80 14.06 -9.58
C ARG A 260 9.48 12.94 -10.56
N LEU A 261 8.80 11.89 -10.11
CA LEU A 261 8.41 10.76 -10.96
C LEU A 261 7.22 11.12 -11.85
N THR A 262 6.14 11.65 -11.25
CA THR A 262 4.83 11.79 -11.91
C THR A 262 4.64 13.12 -12.62
N ARG A 263 5.48 14.12 -12.33
CA ARG A 263 5.37 15.51 -12.81
C ARG A 263 4.14 16.26 -12.28
N HIS A 264 3.49 15.74 -11.26
CA HIS A 264 2.44 16.43 -10.51
C HIS A 264 2.64 16.26 -9.02
N LYS A 265 2.12 17.22 -8.24
CA LYS A 265 2.17 17.16 -6.78
C LYS A 265 1.35 15.98 -6.27
N PRO A 266 1.74 15.37 -5.13
CA PRO A 266 0.92 14.38 -4.46
C PRO A 266 -0.50 14.90 -4.21
N ILE A 267 -1.48 14.00 -4.29
CA ILE A 267 -2.87 14.31 -3.98
C ILE A 267 -2.95 14.80 -2.54
N ALA A 268 -3.45 16.02 -2.35
CA ALA A 268 -3.62 16.60 -1.03
C ALA A 268 -4.71 15.87 -0.24
N PHE A 269 -4.59 15.80 1.09
CA PHE A 269 -5.58 15.13 1.92
C PHE A 269 -6.99 15.72 1.76
N ASP A 270 -7.12 17.02 1.57
CA ASP A 270 -8.42 17.66 1.32
C ASP A 270 -9.08 17.16 0.01
N GLN A 271 -8.28 16.85 -1.02
CA GLN A 271 -8.82 16.27 -2.26
C GLN A 271 -9.25 14.82 -2.02
N PHE A 272 -8.40 14.02 -1.35
CA PHE A 272 -8.77 12.66 -0.93
C PHE A 272 -10.07 12.64 -0.12
N ALA A 273 -10.20 13.52 0.87
CA ALA A 273 -11.39 13.58 1.71
C ALA A 273 -12.67 13.90 0.90
N ARG A 274 -12.58 14.80 -0.10
CA ARG A 274 -13.70 15.07 -1.03
C ARG A 274 -14.04 13.85 -1.89
N ASP A 275 -13.03 13.20 -2.48
CA ASP A 275 -13.23 12.05 -3.36
C ASP A 275 -13.84 10.85 -2.63
N TYR A 276 -13.55 10.71 -1.34
CA TYR A 276 -14.04 9.64 -0.48
C TYR A 276 -15.10 10.10 0.54
N ALA A 277 -15.75 11.25 0.31
CA ALA A 277 -16.75 11.81 1.23
C ALA A 277 -17.87 10.79 1.57
N PHE A 278 -18.29 9.99 0.59
CA PHE A 278 -19.28 8.92 0.77
C PHE A 278 -18.92 7.92 1.89
N ALA A 279 -17.62 7.71 2.15
CA ALA A 279 -17.15 6.80 3.19
C ALA A 279 -17.30 7.40 4.60
N PHE A 280 -17.40 8.72 4.71
CA PHE A 280 -17.40 9.45 5.97
C PHE A 280 -18.76 10.09 6.31
N GLN A 281 -19.67 10.18 5.33
CA GLN A 281 -21.03 10.72 5.52
C GLN A 281 -21.99 9.66 6.08
N ASP A 282 -23.08 10.09 6.71
CA ASP A 282 -24.14 9.21 7.17
C ASP A 282 -24.88 8.56 5.99
N GLU A 283 -25.27 7.31 6.13
CA GLU A 283 -25.95 6.55 5.05
C GLU A 283 -27.21 7.24 4.54
N ALA A 284 -27.91 7.99 5.40
CA ALA A 284 -29.11 8.75 5.02
C ALA A 284 -28.83 9.91 4.03
N LYS A 285 -27.58 10.41 3.95
CA LYS A 285 -27.19 11.49 3.02
C LYS A 285 -26.62 11.00 1.70
N VAL A 286 -26.28 9.73 1.58
CA VAL A 286 -25.73 9.13 0.35
C VAL A 286 -26.85 8.66 -0.58
N ALA A 287 -28.08 8.49 -0.07
CA ALA A 287 -29.25 8.00 -0.81
C ALA A 287 -30.18 9.14 -1.33
N SER A 288 -29.83 10.40 -1.08
CA SER A 288 -30.53 11.59 -1.57
C SER A 288 -29.74 12.31 -2.67
#